data_55960d1dae599ea6cb6fcb852591fbaf
#
_entry.id   55960d1dae599ea6cb6fcb852591fbaf
#
_cell.length_a   1.000
_cell.length_b   1.000
_cell.length_c   1.000
_cell.angle_alpha   90.00
_cell.angle_beta   90.00
_cell.angle_gamma   90.00
#
_symmetry.space_group_name_H-M   'P 1'
#
loop_
_entity.id
_entity.type
_entity.pdbx_description
1 polymer ?
#
loop_
_entity_poly.entity_id
_entity_poly.type
_entity_poly.pdbx_seq_one_letter_code
_entity_poly.pdbx_strand_id
1 'polypeptide(L)'
;MLGNESGDMMLEQGLTRAQMAALLTRIVTDPEQFETDSAFYRSLCSFTDVPEWAKSYVGYCVANNLVAGYGNGRYGSNDPVTSAAACTVMLRCLNDVDAVWDYQSACRTAVQMGLAAEEIVADAEITRGNMAVLICRTMARLGYDVKLSETAQSNLSADGISDAAAAQETTEYFDDAATKQDIIDRTNALRRENGVSVLTVNGELMQAAQVRADEMAAHTVY
;
A
#
# COMPACT_ATOMS: atom_id res chain seq x y z
N MET A 1 -2.00 8.30 12.56
CA MET A 1 -1.15 9.48 12.82
C MET A 1 -1.33 9.92 14.26
N LEU A 2 -0.26 10.31 14.93
CA LEU A 2 -0.36 10.93 16.25
C LEU A 2 -0.35 12.44 16.07
N GLY A 3 -1.20 13.15 16.83
CA GLY A 3 -1.19 14.62 16.93
C GLY A 3 -0.01 15.15 17.76
N ASN A 4 0.01 16.47 17.95
CA ASN A 4 0.93 17.13 18.90
C ASN A 4 0.47 16.90 20.34
N GLU A 5 1.20 17.45 21.31
CA GLU A 5 0.87 17.33 22.74
C GLU A 5 -0.52 17.89 23.12
N SER A 6 -1.06 18.79 22.31
CA SER A 6 -2.44 19.31 22.47
C SER A 6 -3.51 18.46 21.77
N GLY A 7 -3.14 17.34 21.14
CA GLY A 7 -4.05 16.47 20.40
C GLY A 7 -4.41 16.97 18.99
N ASP A 8 -3.82 18.07 18.52
CA ASP A 8 -4.02 18.57 17.17
C ASP A 8 -3.28 17.66 16.18
N MET A 9 -4.00 17.14 15.20
CA MET A 9 -3.47 16.25 14.16
C MET A 9 -2.63 16.97 13.11
N MET A 10 -2.63 18.30 13.11
CA MET A 10 -1.86 19.16 12.19
C MET A 10 -2.10 18.79 10.70
N LEU A 11 -3.36 18.63 10.33
CA LEU A 11 -3.74 18.06 9.04
C LEU A 11 -3.28 18.90 7.84
N GLU A 12 -3.17 20.22 8.02
CA GLU A 12 -2.73 21.17 6.97
C GLU A 12 -1.21 21.23 6.81
N GLN A 13 -0.47 20.60 7.70
CA GLN A 13 0.99 20.58 7.58
C GLN A 13 1.45 19.50 6.59
N GLY A 14 2.52 19.80 5.84
CA GLY A 14 3.23 18.81 5.06
C GLY A 14 3.86 17.72 5.93
N LEU A 15 4.34 16.67 5.32
CA LEU A 15 5.12 15.63 5.99
C LEU A 15 6.45 15.42 5.27
N THR A 16 7.45 15.01 6.05
CA THR A 16 8.75 14.67 5.50
C THR A 16 8.78 13.25 4.96
N ARG A 17 9.73 12.94 4.09
CA ARG A 17 9.91 11.60 3.53
C ARG A 17 10.17 10.55 4.62
N ALA A 18 10.90 10.87 5.67
CA ALA A 18 11.10 9.97 6.80
C ALA A 18 9.79 9.70 7.57
N GLN A 19 8.96 10.73 7.76
CA GLN A 19 7.64 10.56 8.38
C GLN A 19 6.70 9.72 7.50
N MET A 20 6.73 9.90 6.19
CA MET A 20 5.97 9.06 5.26
C MET A 20 6.40 7.59 5.37
N ALA A 21 7.70 7.29 5.37
CA ALA A 21 8.18 5.91 5.51
C ALA A 21 7.70 5.26 6.82
N ALA A 22 7.76 6.01 7.94
CA ALA A 22 7.25 5.51 9.22
C ALA A 22 5.73 5.28 9.21
N LEU A 23 4.98 6.14 8.54
CA LEU A 23 3.54 6.01 8.40
C LEU A 23 3.17 4.77 7.58
N LEU A 24 3.81 4.60 6.42
CA LEU A 24 3.62 3.45 5.53
C LEU A 24 3.89 2.13 6.24
N THR A 25 5.06 2.01 6.85
CA THR A 25 5.44 0.78 7.55
C THR A 25 4.41 0.39 8.60
N ARG A 26 3.93 1.35 9.40
CA ARG A 26 2.92 1.10 10.44
C ARG A 26 1.55 0.68 9.90
N ILE A 27 1.28 0.94 8.64
CA ILE A 27 0.01 0.60 8.00
C ILE A 27 0.08 -0.79 7.36
N VAL A 28 1.23 -1.12 6.75
CA VAL A 28 1.38 -2.34 5.95
C VAL A 28 2.04 -3.49 6.72
N THR A 29 2.43 -3.28 7.98
CA THR A 29 3.07 -4.31 8.81
C THR A 29 2.27 -4.57 10.09
N ASP A 30 2.38 -5.79 10.59
CA ASP A 30 2.03 -6.09 11.97
C ASP A 30 3.04 -5.40 12.91
N PRO A 31 2.58 -4.64 13.93
CA PRO A 31 3.46 -3.88 14.81
C PRO A 31 4.42 -4.75 15.63
N GLU A 32 3.99 -5.91 16.12
CA GLU A 32 4.81 -6.80 16.94
C GLU A 32 5.88 -7.48 16.09
N GLN A 33 5.52 -7.91 14.90
CA GLN A 33 6.46 -8.49 13.94
C GLN A 33 7.49 -7.45 13.48
N PHE A 34 7.05 -6.22 13.16
CA PHE A 34 7.96 -5.15 12.76
C PHE A 34 8.96 -4.80 13.87
N GLU A 35 8.50 -4.72 15.12
CA GLU A 35 9.40 -4.45 16.26
C GLU A 35 10.47 -5.54 16.41
N THR A 36 10.07 -6.81 16.27
CA THR A 36 10.98 -7.96 16.29
C THR A 36 12.04 -7.87 15.20
N ASP A 37 11.66 -7.46 13.99
CA ASP A 37 12.53 -7.39 12.83
C ASP A 37 13.21 -6.01 12.64
N SER A 38 12.98 -5.06 13.55
CA SER A 38 13.40 -3.67 13.41
C SER A 38 14.93 -3.51 13.25
N ALA A 39 15.71 -4.34 13.95
CA ALA A 39 17.17 -4.35 13.84
C ALA A 39 17.63 -4.83 12.45
N PHE A 40 16.94 -5.80 11.85
CA PHE A 40 17.22 -6.27 10.50
C PHE A 40 16.93 -5.17 9.48
N TYR A 41 15.74 -4.55 9.53
CA TYR A 41 15.41 -3.46 8.61
C TYR A 41 16.31 -2.24 8.78
N ARG A 42 16.72 -1.91 10.03
CA ARG A 42 17.72 -0.89 10.27
C ARG A 42 19.03 -1.16 9.53
N SER A 43 19.51 -2.40 9.51
CA SER A 43 20.73 -2.78 8.81
C SER A 43 20.66 -2.64 7.29
N LEU A 44 19.47 -2.66 6.71
CA LEU A 44 19.22 -2.46 5.28
C LEU A 44 19.20 -0.98 4.88
N CYS A 45 19.11 -0.06 5.84
CA CYS A 45 19.13 1.38 5.58
C CYS A 45 20.55 1.88 5.41
N SER A 46 21.03 1.94 4.19
CA SER A 46 22.39 2.39 3.85
C SER A 46 22.54 3.91 3.66
N PHE A 47 21.46 4.68 3.88
CA PHE A 47 21.46 6.13 3.69
C PHE A 47 22.09 6.86 4.87
N THR A 48 22.90 7.88 4.56
CA THR A 48 23.68 8.64 5.55
C THR A 48 22.88 9.77 6.20
N ASP A 49 21.81 10.22 5.57
CA ASP A 49 20.96 11.34 6.00
C ASP A 49 19.65 10.89 6.68
N VAL A 50 19.51 9.59 6.97
CA VAL A 50 18.35 9.08 7.71
C VAL A 50 18.64 9.12 9.21
N PRO A 51 17.81 9.86 10.00
CA PRO A 51 17.96 9.90 11.45
C PRO A 51 17.69 8.52 12.07
N GLU A 52 18.31 8.26 13.21
CA GLU A 52 18.34 6.94 13.85
C GLU A 52 16.95 6.35 14.07
N TRP A 53 15.98 7.19 14.48
CA TRP A 53 14.60 6.77 14.70
C TRP A 53 13.88 6.27 13.43
N ALA A 54 14.31 6.74 12.24
CA ALA A 54 13.65 6.43 10.98
C ALA A 54 14.30 5.26 10.20
N LYS A 55 15.50 4.81 10.62
CA LYS A 55 16.28 3.84 9.86
C LYS A 55 15.55 2.51 9.62
N SER A 56 14.87 1.97 10.63
CA SER A 56 14.11 0.72 10.46
C SER A 56 12.93 0.88 9.51
N TYR A 57 12.22 2.00 9.59
CA TYR A 57 11.10 2.31 8.71
C TYR A 57 11.53 2.50 7.25
N VAL A 58 12.59 3.29 7.04
CA VAL A 58 13.14 3.51 5.69
C VAL A 58 13.72 2.22 5.13
N GLY A 59 14.43 1.44 5.95
CA GLY A 59 14.98 0.14 5.55
C GLY A 59 13.89 -0.85 5.13
N TYR A 60 12.78 -0.91 5.88
CA TYR A 60 11.61 -1.70 5.48
C TYR A 60 11.04 -1.26 4.13
N CYS A 61 10.80 0.05 3.97
CA CYS A 61 10.24 0.58 2.73
C CYS A 61 11.16 0.34 1.51
N VAL A 62 12.48 0.41 1.69
CA VAL A 62 13.46 0.11 0.63
C VAL A 62 13.47 -1.37 0.29
N ALA A 63 13.49 -2.24 1.29
CA ALA A 63 13.48 -3.69 1.11
C ALA A 63 12.24 -4.18 0.33
N ASN A 64 11.11 -3.49 0.50
CA ASN A 64 9.85 -3.79 -0.18
C ASN A 64 9.61 -2.94 -1.45
N ASN A 65 10.63 -2.22 -1.95
CA ASN A 65 10.56 -1.38 -3.15
C ASN A 65 9.48 -0.26 -3.08
N LEU A 66 9.03 0.12 -1.90
CA LEU A 66 8.03 1.18 -1.71
C LEU A 66 8.64 2.56 -1.96
N VAL A 67 9.88 2.77 -1.50
CA VAL A 67 10.60 4.04 -1.65
C VAL A 67 12.00 3.81 -2.23
N ALA A 68 12.59 4.87 -2.78
CA ALA A 68 13.98 4.90 -3.22
C ALA A 68 14.65 6.19 -2.72
N GLY A 69 15.99 6.16 -2.61
CA GLY A 69 16.79 7.34 -2.37
C GLY A 69 17.08 8.13 -3.67
N TYR A 70 17.69 9.29 -3.49
CA TYR A 70 18.10 10.16 -4.63
C TYR A 70 19.41 9.72 -5.31
N GLY A 71 20.02 8.65 -4.82
CA GLY A 71 21.39 8.26 -5.19
C GLY A 71 22.44 8.86 -4.23
N ASN A 72 23.71 8.51 -4.45
CA ASN A 72 24.84 8.98 -3.65
C ASN A 72 24.69 8.77 -2.12
N GLY A 73 23.97 7.74 -1.69
CA GLY A 73 23.73 7.44 -0.28
C GLY A 73 22.76 8.38 0.42
N ARG A 74 21.98 9.20 -0.30
CA ARG A 74 20.99 10.12 0.25
C ARG A 74 19.57 9.62 0.03
N TYR A 75 18.79 9.72 1.10
CA TYR A 75 17.33 9.46 1.09
C TYR A 75 16.50 10.74 0.97
N GLY A 76 16.98 11.85 1.50
CA GLY A 76 16.24 13.10 1.63
C GLY A 76 15.24 13.06 2.79
N SER A 77 15.67 12.61 3.98
CA SER A 77 14.79 12.35 5.14
C SER A 77 13.91 13.51 5.54
N ASN A 78 14.45 14.74 5.48
CA ASN A 78 13.76 15.96 5.87
C ASN A 78 13.07 16.69 4.71
N ASP A 79 13.23 16.19 3.50
CA ASP A 79 12.60 16.80 2.34
C ASP A 79 11.07 16.58 2.39
N PRO A 80 10.27 17.53 1.93
CA PRO A 80 8.82 17.39 1.89
C PRO A 80 8.41 16.29 0.91
N VAL A 81 7.29 15.63 1.20
CA VAL A 81 6.70 14.64 0.30
C VAL A 81 5.88 15.36 -0.76
N THR A 82 6.22 15.17 -2.03
CA THR A 82 5.40 15.66 -3.13
C THR A 82 4.15 14.79 -3.31
N SER A 83 3.08 15.36 -3.88
CA SER A 83 1.87 14.61 -4.22
C SER A 83 2.17 13.44 -5.17
N ALA A 84 3.08 13.65 -6.14
CA ALA A 84 3.53 12.59 -7.04
C ALA A 84 4.26 11.45 -6.30
N ALA A 85 5.11 11.78 -5.31
CA ALA A 85 5.79 10.77 -4.50
C ALA A 85 4.78 9.98 -3.64
N ALA A 86 3.80 10.64 -3.04
CA ALA A 86 2.75 10.00 -2.26
C ALA A 86 1.92 9.04 -3.14
N CYS A 87 1.43 9.50 -4.28
CA CYS A 87 0.69 8.65 -5.23
C CYS A 87 1.53 7.46 -5.72
N THR A 88 2.81 7.69 -6.07
CA THR A 88 3.73 6.61 -6.48
C THR A 88 3.82 5.53 -5.43
N VAL A 89 3.97 5.89 -4.17
CA VAL A 89 4.09 4.91 -3.08
C VAL A 89 2.79 4.14 -2.87
N MET A 90 1.65 4.83 -2.92
CA MET A 90 0.34 4.16 -2.78
C MET A 90 0.07 3.19 -3.93
N LEU A 91 0.40 3.56 -5.15
CA LEU A 91 0.29 2.65 -6.30
C LEU A 91 1.20 1.42 -6.17
N ARG A 92 2.41 1.60 -5.62
CA ARG A 92 3.31 0.47 -5.33
C ARG A 92 2.77 -0.46 -4.24
N CYS A 93 2.06 0.08 -3.26
CA CYS A 93 1.41 -0.74 -2.22
C CYS A 93 0.33 -1.66 -2.79
N LEU A 94 -0.34 -1.26 -3.87
CA LEU A 94 -1.41 -2.06 -4.48
C LEU A 94 -0.89 -3.28 -5.25
N ASN A 95 0.37 -3.30 -5.67
CA ASN A 95 1.05 -4.38 -6.40
C ASN A 95 0.37 -4.87 -7.69
N ASP A 96 -0.89 -4.55 -7.92
CA ASP A 96 -1.74 -5.03 -9.01
C ASP A 96 -2.43 -3.83 -9.68
N VAL A 97 -1.62 -3.01 -10.34
CA VAL A 97 -2.12 -1.90 -11.14
C VAL A 97 -1.93 -2.29 -12.60
N ASP A 98 -3.01 -2.72 -13.24
CA ASP A 98 -3.04 -3.09 -14.67
C ASP A 98 -2.63 -1.94 -15.60
N ALA A 99 -2.59 -0.71 -15.08
CA ALA A 99 -2.19 0.47 -15.83
C ALA A 99 -0.66 0.62 -15.89
N VAL A 100 -0.14 0.90 -17.06
CA VAL A 100 1.25 1.35 -17.23
C VAL A 100 1.34 2.78 -16.67
N TRP A 101 2.09 2.97 -15.62
CA TRP A 101 2.30 4.27 -14.99
C TRP A 101 3.76 4.49 -14.59
N ASP A 102 4.13 5.73 -14.42
CA ASP A 102 5.44 6.19 -13.97
C ASP A 102 5.27 7.32 -12.94
N TYR A 103 6.38 7.86 -12.46
CA TYR A 103 6.35 8.95 -11.48
C TYR A 103 5.57 10.19 -11.97
N GLN A 104 5.64 10.51 -13.28
CA GLN A 104 4.97 11.69 -13.84
C GLN A 104 3.45 11.47 -13.99
N SER A 105 3.03 10.26 -14.24
CA SER A 105 1.61 9.89 -14.38
C SER A 105 0.96 9.40 -13.07
N ALA A 106 1.74 9.24 -11.99
CA ALA A 106 1.27 8.65 -10.75
C ALA A 106 0.04 9.37 -10.16
N CYS A 107 0.03 10.71 -10.13
CA CYS A 107 -1.13 11.48 -9.66
C CYS A 107 -2.37 11.20 -10.49
N ARG A 108 -2.25 11.25 -11.82
CA ARG A 108 -3.36 10.97 -12.75
C ARG A 108 -3.89 9.54 -12.54
N THR A 109 -2.99 8.57 -12.45
CA THR A 109 -3.37 7.17 -12.22
C THR A 109 -4.08 7.01 -10.89
N ALA A 110 -3.58 7.63 -9.81
CA ALA A 110 -4.23 7.60 -8.51
C ALA A 110 -5.65 8.22 -8.53
N VAL A 111 -5.85 9.32 -9.28
CA VAL A 111 -7.17 9.92 -9.47
C VAL A 111 -8.09 8.98 -10.27
N GLN A 112 -7.63 8.43 -11.37
CA GLN A 112 -8.40 7.48 -12.20
C GLN A 112 -8.81 6.23 -11.43
N MET A 113 -7.99 5.78 -10.49
CA MET A 113 -8.28 4.65 -9.62
C MET A 113 -9.14 5.02 -8.39
N GLY A 114 -9.52 6.29 -8.23
CA GLY A 114 -10.29 6.76 -7.08
C GLY A 114 -9.51 6.81 -5.76
N LEU A 115 -8.18 6.69 -5.80
CA LEU A 115 -7.34 6.78 -4.60
C LEU A 115 -7.16 8.23 -4.13
N ALA A 116 -7.18 9.18 -5.06
CA ALA A 116 -7.07 10.61 -4.79
C ALA A 116 -8.14 11.38 -5.55
N ALA A 117 -8.56 12.53 -5.01
CA ALA A 117 -9.29 13.55 -5.77
C ALA A 117 -8.30 14.50 -6.44
N GLU A 118 -8.73 15.22 -7.48
CA GLU A 118 -7.87 16.15 -8.21
C GLU A 118 -7.31 17.26 -7.30
N GLU A 119 -8.11 17.73 -6.35
CA GLU A 119 -7.73 18.74 -5.36
C GLU A 119 -6.59 18.27 -4.46
N ILE A 120 -6.57 16.97 -4.09
CA ILE A 120 -5.52 16.37 -3.25
C ILE A 120 -4.16 16.38 -3.96
N VAL A 121 -4.16 16.24 -5.26
CA VAL A 121 -2.94 16.15 -6.08
C VAL A 121 -2.61 17.44 -6.85
N ALA A 122 -3.42 18.48 -6.67
CA ALA A 122 -3.18 19.79 -7.30
C ALA A 122 -1.93 20.48 -6.75
N ASP A 123 -1.67 20.32 -5.45
CA ASP A 123 -0.50 20.90 -4.80
C ASP A 123 0.76 20.07 -5.04
N ALA A 124 1.90 20.76 -5.13
CA ALA A 124 3.19 20.10 -5.32
C ALA A 124 3.57 19.22 -4.13
N GLU A 125 3.21 19.63 -2.90
CA GLU A 125 3.48 18.93 -1.65
C GLU A 125 2.17 18.44 -1.03
N ILE A 126 2.18 17.21 -0.53
CA ILE A 126 0.99 16.64 0.10
C ILE A 126 0.94 17.01 1.59
N THR A 127 -0.26 17.39 2.06
CA THR A 127 -0.51 17.61 3.48
C THR A 127 -0.71 16.29 4.23
N ARG A 128 -0.61 16.33 5.55
CA ARG A 128 -0.89 15.17 6.43
C ARG A 128 -2.33 14.69 6.28
N GLY A 129 -3.27 15.61 6.13
CA GLY A 129 -4.68 15.31 5.91
C GLY A 129 -4.89 14.58 4.58
N ASN A 130 -4.38 15.13 3.49
CA ASN A 130 -4.48 14.55 2.16
C ASN A 130 -3.78 13.18 2.08
N MET A 131 -2.63 13.04 2.74
CA MET A 131 -1.95 11.73 2.85
C MET A 131 -2.80 10.71 3.60
N ALA A 132 -3.51 11.11 4.67
CA ALA A 132 -4.41 10.21 5.39
C ALA A 132 -5.57 9.73 4.50
N VAL A 133 -6.17 10.62 3.72
CA VAL A 133 -7.23 10.26 2.76
C VAL A 133 -6.71 9.26 1.73
N LEU A 134 -5.56 9.54 1.13
CA LEU A 134 -4.93 8.67 0.13
C LEU A 134 -4.64 7.27 0.70
N ILE A 135 -4.13 7.20 1.93
CA ILE A 135 -3.90 5.94 2.64
C ILE A 135 -5.22 5.19 2.87
N CYS A 136 -6.23 5.85 3.43
CA CYS A 136 -7.52 5.21 3.73
C CYS A 136 -8.16 4.60 2.48
N ARG A 137 -8.14 5.31 1.36
CA ARG A 137 -8.66 4.80 0.08
C ARG A 137 -7.84 3.63 -0.46
N THR A 138 -6.50 3.70 -0.33
CA THR A 138 -5.61 2.60 -0.72
C THR A 138 -5.86 1.36 0.14
N MET A 139 -6.01 1.52 1.45
CA MET A 139 -6.29 0.41 2.37
C MET A 139 -7.65 -0.22 2.09
N ALA A 140 -8.69 0.59 1.83
CA ALA A 140 -10.01 0.10 1.45
C ALA A 140 -9.93 -0.75 0.17
N ARG A 141 -9.14 -0.32 -0.82
CA ARG A 141 -8.93 -1.08 -2.06
C ARG A 141 -8.15 -2.39 -1.84
N LEU A 142 -7.30 -2.46 -0.83
CA LEU A 142 -6.63 -3.69 -0.39
C LEU A 142 -7.53 -4.62 0.44
N GLY A 143 -8.80 -4.25 0.65
CA GLY A 143 -9.77 -5.05 1.39
C GLY A 143 -9.71 -4.90 2.91
N TYR A 144 -8.97 -3.90 3.42
CA TYR A 144 -8.98 -3.62 4.85
C TYR A 144 -10.25 -2.87 5.24
N ASP A 145 -10.87 -3.27 6.36
CA ASP A 145 -12.04 -2.56 6.92
C ASP A 145 -11.60 -1.23 7.55
N VAL A 146 -11.73 -0.16 6.78
CA VAL A 146 -11.38 1.20 7.21
C VAL A 146 -12.61 1.83 7.86
N LYS A 147 -12.68 1.82 9.19
CA LYS A 147 -13.73 2.50 9.95
C LYS A 147 -13.49 4.02 9.90
N LEU A 148 -14.17 4.69 8.98
CA LEU A 148 -14.19 6.15 8.91
C LEU A 148 -15.21 6.69 9.91
N SER A 149 -14.90 7.80 10.59
CA SER A 149 -15.89 8.53 11.38
C SER A 149 -16.99 9.08 10.46
N GLU A 150 -18.20 9.28 10.98
CA GLU A 150 -19.34 9.85 10.22
C GLU A 150 -18.97 11.18 9.55
N THR A 151 -18.15 12.01 10.21
CA THR A 151 -17.64 13.27 9.68
C THR A 151 -16.69 13.06 8.50
N ALA A 152 -15.83 12.03 8.54
CA ALA A 152 -14.92 11.70 7.45
C ALA A 152 -15.69 11.11 6.25
N GLN A 153 -16.75 10.34 6.50
CA GLN A 153 -17.63 9.80 5.46
C GLN A 153 -18.41 10.93 4.75
N SER A 154 -18.92 11.92 5.48
CA SER A 154 -19.61 13.06 4.89
C SER A 154 -18.71 13.93 4.02
N ASN A 155 -17.45 14.11 4.41
CA ASN A 155 -16.47 14.85 3.60
C ASN A 155 -16.09 14.09 2.32
N LEU A 156 -15.98 12.75 2.38
CA LEU A 156 -15.76 11.91 1.20
C LEU A 156 -16.93 11.95 0.22
N SER A 157 -18.16 12.08 0.74
CA SER A 157 -19.39 12.19 -0.06
C SER A 157 -19.56 13.58 -0.68
N ALA A 158 -19.05 14.64 -0.04
CA ALA A 158 -19.08 16.00 -0.57
C ALA A 158 -18.17 16.20 -1.79
N ASP A 159 -17.11 15.41 -1.91
CA ASP A 159 -16.18 15.44 -3.04
C ASP A 159 -16.72 14.71 -4.30
N GLY A 160 -18.02 14.41 -4.36
CA GLY A 160 -18.69 13.88 -5.55
C GLY A 160 -18.34 12.42 -5.90
N ILE A 161 -17.64 11.69 -5.02
CA ILE A 161 -17.43 10.25 -5.14
C ILE A 161 -18.68 9.59 -4.54
N SER A 162 -19.68 9.37 -5.39
CA SER A 162 -20.84 8.59 -4.98
C SER A 162 -20.40 7.17 -4.63
N ASP A 163 -20.88 6.64 -3.52
CA ASP A 163 -20.73 5.23 -3.09
C ASP A 163 -21.13 4.19 -4.16
N ALA A 164 -21.62 4.65 -5.32
CA ALA A 164 -22.01 3.81 -6.45
C ALA A 164 -20.83 3.08 -7.09
N ALA A 165 -19.58 3.55 -6.94
CA ALA A 165 -18.41 2.83 -7.46
C ALA A 165 -17.81 1.86 -6.43
N ALA A 166 -18.02 2.10 -5.12
CA ALA A 166 -17.58 1.17 -4.07
C ALA A 166 -18.64 0.10 -3.75
N ALA A 167 -19.91 0.33 -4.11
CA ALA A 167 -21.02 -0.60 -3.86
C ALA A 167 -21.34 -1.53 -5.04
N GLN A 168 -20.60 -1.47 -6.15
CA GLN A 168 -20.77 -2.35 -7.31
C GLN A 168 -19.61 -3.31 -7.59
N GLU A 169 -18.56 -3.32 -6.79
CA GLU A 169 -17.82 -4.56 -6.64
C GLU A 169 -18.63 -5.42 -5.67
N THR A 170 -19.69 -5.97 -6.22
CA THR A 170 -20.32 -7.18 -5.75
C THR A 170 -19.27 -8.09 -5.17
N THR A 171 -19.54 -8.65 -4.01
CA THR A 171 -19.22 -10.02 -3.70
C THR A 171 -19.53 -10.90 -4.93
N GLU A 172 -18.73 -10.82 -5.99
CA GLU A 172 -18.49 -11.97 -6.82
C GLU A 172 -17.87 -12.96 -5.85
N TYR A 173 -18.69 -13.88 -5.41
CA TYR A 173 -18.31 -15.09 -4.76
C TYR A 173 -17.25 -15.70 -5.68
N PHE A 174 -15.97 -15.49 -5.36
CA PHE A 174 -14.88 -16.12 -6.07
C PHE A 174 -15.15 -17.61 -5.94
N ASP A 175 -15.57 -18.24 -7.01
CA ASP A 175 -15.53 -19.69 -7.10
C ASP A 175 -14.05 -20.06 -6.94
N ASP A 176 -13.68 -20.42 -5.72
CA ASP A 176 -12.31 -20.70 -5.33
C ASP A 176 -11.67 -21.76 -6.24
N ALA A 177 -12.47 -22.70 -6.73
CA ALA A 177 -12.03 -23.73 -7.67
C ALA A 177 -11.76 -23.15 -9.06
N ALA A 178 -12.61 -22.27 -9.58
CA ALA A 178 -12.43 -21.62 -10.88
C ALA A 178 -11.23 -20.66 -10.86
N THR A 179 -11.05 -19.89 -9.78
CA THR A 179 -9.92 -18.98 -9.61
C THR A 179 -8.59 -19.74 -9.55
N LYS A 180 -8.52 -20.85 -8.79
CA LYS A 180 -7.34 -21.71 -8.74
C LYS A 180 -6.98 -22.29 -10.09
N GLN A 181 -7.97 -22.75 -10.85
CA GLN A 181 -7.76 -23.30 -12.18
C GLN A 181 -7.24 -22.24 -13.15
N ASP A 182 -7.78 -21.02 -13.14
CA ASP A 182 -7.32 -19.91 -13.97
C ASP A 182 -5.85 -19.55 -13.71
N ILE A 183 -5.43 -19.51 -12.44
CA ILE A 183 -4.04 -19.27 -12.05
C ILE A 183 -3.13 -20.37 -12.62
N ILE A 184 -3.53 -21.64 -12.50
CA ILE A 184 -2.76 -22.78 -13.02
C ILE A 184 -2.63 -22.69 -14.54
N ASP A 185 -3.73 -22.38 -15.23
CA ASP A 185 -3.78 -22.32 -16.69
C ASP A 185 -2.94 -21.16 -17.24
N ARG A 186 -3.02 -19.98 -16.64
CA ARG A 186 -2.19 -18.82 -16.99
C ARG A 186 -0.71 -19.09 -16.73
N THR A 187 -0.39 -19.67 -15.58
CA THR A 187 0.99 -20.06 -15.26
C THR A 187 1.53 -21.03 -16.29
N ASN A 188 0.75 -22.04 -16.65
CA ASN A 188 1.16 -23.03 -17.64
C ASN A 188 1.22 -22.47 -19.07
N ALA A 189 0.41 -21.49 -19.41
CA ALA A 189 0.52 -20.77 -20.68
C ALA A 189 1.86 -20.04 -20.79
N LEU A 190 2.21 -19.22 -19.78
CA LEU A 190 3.49 -18.53 -19.73
C LEU A 190 4.69 -19.47 -19.76
N ARG A 191 4.59 -20.62 -19.11
CA ARG A 191 5.68 -21.64 -19.12
C ARG A 191 5.87 -22.24 -20.51
N ARG A 192 4.78 -22.52 -21.24
CA ARG A 192 4.86 -23.00 -22.63
C ARG A 192 5.48 -21.96 -23.55
N GLU A 193 5.08 -20.69 -23.44
CA GLU A 193 5.64 -19.59 -24.23
C GLU A 193 7.15 -19.42 -24.03
N ASN A 194 7.63 -19.72 -22.84
CA ASN A 194 9.04 -19.63 -22.48
C ASN A 194 9.81 -20.97 -22.63
N GLY A 195 9.21 -21.98 -23.25
CA GLY A 195 9.85 -23.27 -23.52
C GLY A 195 10.13 -24.11 -22.28
N VAL A 196 9.44 -23.83 -21.16
CA VAL A 196 9.59 -24.56 -19.90
C VAL A 196 8.45 -25.56 -19.74
N SER A 197 8.72 -26.73 -19.19
CA SER A 197 7.71 -27.78 -18.98
C SER A 197 6.57 -27.28 -18.05
N VAL A 198 5.36 -27.64 -18.36
CA VAL A 198 4.16 -27.28 -17.58
C VAL A 198 4.21 -27.90 -16.18
N LEU A 199 3.57 -27.23 -15.22
CA LEU A 199 3.38 -27.74 -13.88
C LEU A 199 2.16 -28.67 -13.85
N THR A 200 2.32 -29.81 -13.19
CA THR A 200 1.22 -30.72 -12.86
C THR A 200 0.71 -30.42 -11.45
N VAL A 201 -0.61 -30.33 -11.30
CA VAL A 201 -1.23 -30.11 -9.99
C VAL A 201 -1.09 -31.38 -9.16
N ASN A 202 -0.48 -31.25 -7.98
CA ASN A 202 -0.47 -32.32 -6.99
C ASN A 202 -1.65 -32.09 -6.02
N GLY A 203 -2.62 -32.99 -6.05
CA GLY A 203 -3.85 -32.90 -5.23
C GLY A 203 -3.57 -32.85 -3.73
N GLU A 204 -2.57 -33.60 -3.23
CA GLU A 204 -2.20 -33.61 -1.81
C GLU A 204 -1.61 -32.26 -1.36
N LEU A 205 -0.77 -31.66 -2.20
CA LEU A 205 -0.21 -30.33 -1.93
C LEU A 205 -1.29 -29.24 -1.98
N MET A 206 -2.23 -29.35 -2.91
CA MET A 206 -3.36 -28.41 -2.99
C MET A 206 -4.25 -28.51 -1.74
N GLN A 207 -4.51 -29.71 -1.26
CA GLN A 207 -5.28 -29.92 -0.04
C GLN A 207 -4.54 -29.37 1.20
N ALA A 208 -3.24 -29.60 1.31
CA ALA A 208 -2.43 -29.05 2.40
C ALA A 208 -2.37 -27.52 2.37
N ALA A 209 -2.26 -26.92 1.17
CA ALA A 209 -2.30 -25.48 1.00
C ALA A 209 -3.67 -24.89 1.38
N GLN A 210 -4.77 -25.58 1.06
CA GLN A 210 -6.11 -25.15 1.45
C GLN A 210 -6.30 -25.18 2.97
N VAL A 211 -5.91 -26.27 3.63
CA VAL A 211 -5.96 -26.36 5.10
C VAL A 211 -5.17 -25.23 5.74
N ARG A 212 -4.01 -24.89 5.20
CA ARG A 212 -3.19 -23.80 5.72
C ARG A 212 -3.85 -22.45 5.51
N ALA A 213 -4.46 -22.22 4.35
CA ALA A 213 -5.21 -20.98 4.08
C ALA A 213 -6.40 -20.83 5.01
N ASP A 214 -7.15 -21.90 5.26
CA ASP A 214 -8.29 -21.93 6.18
C ASP A 214 -7.86 -21.68 7.63
N GLU A 215 -6.73 -22.25 8.08
CA GLU A 215 -6.13 -21.96 9.38
C GLU A 215 -5.75 -20.46 9.49
N MET A 216 -5.11 -19.89 8.47
CA MET A 216 -4.76 -18.47 8.46
C MET A 216 -6.00 -17.59 8.50
N ALA A 217 -7.03 -17.90 7.73
CA ALA A 217 -8.30 -17.18 7.75
C ALA A 217 -8.99 -17.24 9.12
N ALA A 218 -8.95 -18.39 9.79
CA ALA A 218 -9.52 -18.56 11.12
C ALA A 218 -8.77 -17.80 12.22
N HIS A 219 -7.49 -17.53 12.04
CA HIS A 219 -6.68 -16.74 12.98
C HIS A 219 -6.73 -15.22 12.73
N THR A 220 -7.35 -14.77 11.64
CA THR A 220 -7.48 -13.34 11.30
C THR A 220 -8.71 -12.68 11.94
N VAL A 221 -9.45 -13.42 12.77
CA VAL A 221 -10.64 -12.92 13.50
C VAL A 221 -10.26 -12.62 14.95
N TYR A 222 -9.51 -11.51 15.13
CA TYR A 222 -9.44 -10.80 16.41
C TYR A 222 -9.19 -9.31 16.18
#